data_11a1e9466875e88067270dac90bbb9b9
#
_entry.id   11a1e9466875e88067270dac90bbb9b9
#
_cell.length_a   1.000
_cell.length_b   1.000
_cell.length_c   1.000
_cell.angle_alpha   90.00
_cell.angle_beta   90.00
_cell.angle_gamma   90.00
#
_symmetry.space_group_name_H-M   'P 1'
#
loop_
_entity.id
_entity.type
_entity.pdbx_description
1 polymer ?
#
loop_
_entity_poly.entity_id
_entity_poly.type
_entity_poly.pdbx_seq_one_letter_code
_entity_poly.pdbx_strand_id
1 'polypeptide(L)'
;MYEEIQTILKKFNDKVVSANRFQHSLDNTTTTQLKYLYKAKESTNEDDLNRLISVNNLIVPHMTSGEDYYVGATTHTIESKINSLWLQHNRQNQWILAEVYESFEIFLTELYAVLGHANVGVWKESELPKASGSLSLDVYIELTKSKRITPRKIMNQLSQVIPNLKKAESRNCFKNINIRFAISVIENFRHLIVHKHGEIENKEAFVQKVIKESGGSLPKEQEVFYLSFIDYYLGKGMYSNHIHLLKRPSNIDLPIPAHYSRIKDIFIILLSYAHYVVECILKKEAI
;
A
#
# COMPACT_ATOMS: atom_id res chain seq x y z
N MET A 1 -10.63 -17.88 -20.71
CA MET A 1 -10.96 -17.26 -19.42
C MET A 1 -10.18 -17.86 -18.23
N TYR A 2 -10.25 -19.16 -17.90
CA TYR A 2 -9.52 -19.74 -16.76
C TYR A 2 -8.02 -19.43 -16.77
N GLU A 3 -7.33 -19.73 -17.88
CA GLU A 3 -5.88 -19.48 -18.03
C GLU A 3 -5.52 -17.99 -17.96
N GLU A 4 -6.38 -17.13 -18.51
CA GLU A 4 -6.19 -15.66 -18.45
C GLU A 4 -6.27 -15.16 -17.00
N ILE A 5 -7.29 -15.61 -16.24
CA ILE A 5 -7.46 -15.25 -14.81
C ILE A 5 -6.25 -15.72 -13.99
N GLN A 6 -5.78 -16.96 -14.21
CA GLN A 6 -4.60 -17.49 -13.52
C GLN A 6 -3.34 -16.71 -13.89
N THR A 7 -3.21 -16.29 -15.15
CA THR A 7 -2.10 -15.49 -15.62
C THR A 7 -2.09 -14.10 -14.96
N ILE A 8 -3.26 -13.46 -14.86
CA ILE A 8 -3.43 -12.16 -14.19
C ILE A 8 -3.08 -12.25 -12.70
N LEU A 9 -3.57 -13.28 -12.00
CA LEU A 9 -3.25 -13.52 -10.60
C LEU A 9 -1.76 -13.77 -10.42
N LYS A 10 -1.14 -14.58 -11.29
CA LYS A 10 0.28 -14.86 -11.26
C LYS A 10 1.11 -13.59 -11.44
N LYS A 11 0.77 -12.73 -12.40
CA LYS A 11 1.46 -11.43 -12.60
C LYS A 11 1.42 -10.58 -11.33
N PHE A 12 0.26 -10.50 -10.66
CA PHE A 12 0.13 -9.78 -9.41
C PHE A 12 0.99 -10.39 -8.30
N ASN A 13 0.93 -11.72 -8.12
CA ASN A 13 1.75 -12.45 -7.15
C ASN A 13 3.24 -12.17 -7.37
N ASP A 14 3.73 -12.26 -8.62
CA ASP A 14 5.14 -12.04 -8.98
C ASP A 14 5.58 -10.60 -8.62
N LYS A 15 4.72 -9.61 -8.84
CA LYS A 15 4.97 -8.21 -8.46
C LYS A 15 5.08 -8.05 -6.94
N VAL A 16 4.16 -8.61 -6.16
CA VAL A 16 4.23 -8.54 -4.70
C VAL A 16 5.44 -9.28 -4.15
N VAL A 17 5.79 -10.44 -4.71
CA VAL A 17 7.02 -11.17 -4.34
C VAL A 17 8.27 -10.36 -4.64
N SER A 18 8.33 -9.69 -5.79
CA SER A 18 9.44 -8.79 -6.14
C SER A 18 9.56 -7.63 -5.15
N ALA A 19 8.44 -6.96 -4.84
CA ALA A 19 8.38 -5.88 -3.84
C ALA A 19 8.83 -6.37 -2.44
N ASN A 20 8.42 -7.57 -2.03
CA ASN A 20 8.85 -8.16 -0.76
C ASN A 20 10.35 -8.46 -0.73
N ARG A 21 10.94 -8.94 -1.84
CA ARG A 21 12.41 -9.14 -1.94
C ARG A 21 13.15 -7.81 -1.84
N PHE A 22 12.67 -6.78 -2.52
CA PHE A 22 13.25 -5.44 -2.45
C PHE A 22 13.17 -4.88 -1.03
N GLN A 23 12.02 -5.00 -0.35
CA GLN A 23 11.85 -4.61 1.05
C GLN A 23 12.85 -5.31 1.97
N HIS A 24 13.09 -6.63 1.78
CA HIS A 24 14.11 -7.36 2.54
C HIS A 24 15.51 -6.82 2.32
N SER A 25 15.87 -6.49 1.08
CA SER A 25 17.17 -5.90 0.76
C SER A 25 17.34 -4.55 1.46
N LEU A 26 16.32 -3.71 1.45
CA LEU A 26 16.31 -2.42 2.16
C LEU A 26 16.48 -2.59 3.67
N ASP A 27 15.76 -3.53 4.29
CA ASP A 27 15.90 -3.85 5.71
C ASP A 27 17.34 -4.22 6.07
N ASN A 28 17.97 -5.08 5.27
CA ASN A 28 19.35 -5.52 5.50
C ASN A 28 20.35 -4.36 5.35
N THR A 29 20.20 -3.55 4.31
CA THR A 29 21.07 -2.40 4.07
C THR A 29 20.93 -1.38 5.20
N THR A 30 19.71 -1.02 5.57
CA THR A 30 19.44 -0.07 6.67
C THR A 30 19.99 -0.58 8.00
N THR A 31 19.79 -1.88 8.30
CA THR A 31 20.30 -2.51 9.53
C THR A 31 21.82 -2.46 9.58
N THR A 32 22.50 -2.71 8.46
CA THR A 32 23.98 -2.65 8.37
C THR A 32 24.49 -1.22 8.59
N GLN A 33 23.87 -0.23 7.95
CA GLN A 33 24.22 1.18 8.13
C GLN A 33 23.98 1.67 9.56
N LEU A 34 22.85 1.28 10.18
CA LEU A 34 22.55 1.60 11.58
C LEU A 34 23.58 1.02 12.53
N LYS A 35 23.96 -0.26 12.36
CA LYS A 35 25.01 -0.89 13.17
C LYS A 35 26.34 -0.12 13.10
N TYR A 36 26.71 0.33 11.90
CA TYR A 36 27.89 1.15 11.71
C TYR A 36 27.79 2.49 12.46
N LEU A 37 26.66 3.20 12.34
CA LEU A 37 26.44 4.48 13.00
C LEU A 37 26.39 4.35 14.54
N TYR A 38 25.74 3.31 15.07
CA TYR A 38 25.71 3.06 16.51
C TYR A 38 27.10 2.75 17.05
N LYS A 39 27.88 1.91 16.35
CA LYS A 39 29.27 1.64 16.73
C LYS A 39 30.14 2.92 16.70
N ALA A 40 29.97 3.75 15.69
CA ALA A 40 30.65 5.04 15.63
C ALA A 40 30.26 5.94 16.81
N LYS A 41 28.96 5.99 17.17
CA LYS A 41 28.45 6.75 18.32
C LYS A 41 29.08 6.27 19.65
N GLU A 42 29.23 4.96 19.84
CA GLU A 42 29.82 4.37 21.06
C GLU A 42 31.36 4.62 21.17
N SER A 43 32.06 4.71 20.04
CA SER A 43 33.50 4.86 19.98
C SER A 43 33.98 6.32 19.98
N THR A 44 33.07 7.28 19.95
CA THR A 44 33.40 8.71 19.80
C THR A 44 33.11 9.45 21.12
N ASN A 45 34.09 10.19 21.65
CA ASN A 45 33.89 11.06 22.81
C ASN A 45 32.94 12.20 22.47
N GLU A 46 32.22 12.75 23.47
CA GLU A 46 31.24 13.83 23.26
C GLU A 46 31.80 15.05 22.50
N ASP A 47 33.05 15.40 22.73
CA ASP A 47 33.73 16.49 22.03
C ASP A 47 34.03 16.21 20.55
N ASP A 48 34.18 14.93 20.18
CA ASP A 48 34.42 14.48 18.80
C ASP A 48 33.11 14.19 18.03
N LEU A 49 31.97 14.00 18.73
CA LEU A 49 30.66 13.83 18.08
C LEU A 49 30.28 15.02 17.17
N ASN A 50 30.75 16.22 17.54
CA ASN A 50 30.58 17.45 16.75
C ASN A 50 31.50 17.52 15.53
N ARG A 51 32.57 16.72 15.46
CA ARG A 51 33.53 16.69 14.33
C ARG A 51 33.10 15.77 13.18
N LEU A 52 32.15 14.85 13.41
CA LEU A 52 31.57 14.00 12.37
C LEU A 52 30.47 14.70 11.58
N ILE A 53 30.71 15.97 11.24
CA ILE A 53 29.77 16.80 10.50
C ILE A 53 29.97 16.55 9.01
N SER A 54 28.96 16.07 8.32
CA SER A 54 28.89 16.12 6.86
C SER A 54 27.89 17.18 6.42
N VAL A 55 28.28 17.96 5.42
CA VAL A 55 27.41 18.99 4.82
C VAL A 55 26.85 18.39 3.53
N ASN A 56 25.53 18.33 3.43
CA ASN A 56 24.83 18.03 2.16
C ASN A 56 24.22 19.32 1.61
N ASN A 57 24.65 19.72 0.42
CA ASN A 57 24.09 20.82 -0.33
C ASN A 57 23.91 20.42 -1.80
N LEU A 58 22.93 21.04 -2.42
CA LEU A 58 22.77 20.97 -3.87
C LEU A 58 23.48 22.19 -4.49
N ILE A 59 24.22 21.93 -5.55
CA ILE A 59 24.76 22.98 -6.41
C ILE A 59 23.78 23.15 -7.57
N VAL A 60 23.26 24.36 -7.71
CA VAL A 60 22.24 24.65 -8.72
C VAL A 60 22.77 25.80 -9.60
N PRO A 61 22.97 25.55 -10.91
CA PRO A 61 23.37 26.63 -11.80
C PRO A 61 22.22 27.62 -12.00
N HIS A 62 22.53 28.89 -11.94
CA HIS A 62 21.57 29.96 -12.26
C HIS A 62 21.14 29.88 -13.73
N MET A 63 19.84 29.90 -13.98
CA MET A 63 19.29 29.60 -15.30
C MET A 63 19.78 30.54 -16.41
N THR A 64 20.11 31.79 -16.11
CA THR A 64 20.51 32.78 -17.11
C THR A 64 21.98 33.13 -17.07
N SER A 65 22.64 33.20 -15.90
CA SER A 65 24.05 33.53 -15.77
C SER A 65 24.98 32.32 -15.82
N GLY A 66 24.45 31.12 -15.49
CA GLY A 66 25.26 29.92 -15.33
C GLY A 66 26.10 29.88 -14.05
N GLU A 67 26.02 30.88 -13.18
CA GLU A 67 26.72 30.90 -11.90
C GLU A 67 26.15 29.89 -10.94
N ASP A 68 27.01 29.16 -10.23
CA ASP A 68 26.59 28.16 -9.25
C ASP A 68 26.16 28.79 -7.93
N TYR A 69 25.05 28.39 -7.38
CA TYR A 69 24.63 28.69 -6.01
C TYR A 69 24.31 27.43 -5.22
N TYR A 70 24.49 27.49 -3.91
CA TYR A 70 24.37 26.36 -3.00
C TYR A 70 23.03 26.43 -2.28
N VAL A 71 22.26 25.33 -2.36
CA VAL A 71 20.93 25.20 -1.74
C VAL A 71 20.94 24.06 -0.72
N GLY A 72 20.32 24.30 0.44
CA GLY A 72 20.04 23.23 1.41
C GLY A 72 21.29 22.74 2.15
N ALA A 73 22.20 23.65 2.52
CA ALA A 73 23.33 23.31 3.39
C ALA A 73 22.80 22.81 4.75
N THR A 74 22.98 21.52 5.03
CA THR A 74 22.61 20.90 6.30
C THR A 74 23.81 20.23 6.94
N THR A 75 23.98 20.49 8.23
CA THR A 75 25.01 19.85 9.06
C THR A 75 24.41 18.61 9.73
N HIS A 76 25.05 17.47 9.58
CA HIS A 76 24.57 16.20 10.13
C HIS A 76 25.47 15.74 11.28
N THR A 77 24.89 15.56 12.46
CA THR A 77 25.48 14.80 13.56
C THR A 77 25.22 13.31 13.34
N ILE A 78 25.92 12.43 14.06
CA ILE A 78 25.62 10.96 14.03
C ILE A 78 24.15 10.71 14.37
N GLU A 79 23.61 11.40 15.38
CA GLU A 79 22.21 11.27 15.80
C GLU A 79 21.24 11.66 14.66
N SER A 80 21.48 12.81 14.01
CA SER A 80 20.65 13.23 12.89
C SER A 80 20.73 12.28 11.69
N LYS A 81 21.88 11.64 11.47
CA LYS A 81 22.05 10.61 10.43
C LYS A 81 21.27 9.35 10.76
N ILE A 82 21.29 8.89 12.03
CA ILE A 82 20.49 7.75 12.49
C ILE A 82 18.99 8.05 12.26
N ASN A 83 18.51 9.21 12.68
CA ASN A 83 17.13 9.62 12.50
C ASN A 83 16.75 9.73 11.02
N SER A 84 17.59 10.33 10.20
CA SER A 84 17.40 10.45 8.75
C SER A 84 17.32 9.08 8.09
N LEU A 85 18.14 8.11 8.51
CA LEU A 85 18.14 6.76 7.97
C LEU A 85 16.83 6.02 8.27
N TRP A 86 16.27 6.17 9.47
CA TRP A 86 14.95 5.65 9.82
C TRP A 86 13.83 6.28 8.99
N LEU A 87 13.86 7.60 8.81
CA LEU A 87 12.88 8.31 7.99
C LEU A 87 12.97 7.88 6.52
N GLN A 88 14.18 7.76 5.97
CA GLN A 88 14.40 7.27 4.59
C GLN A 88 13.87 5.86 4.42
N HIS A 89 14.16 4.95 5.36
CA HIS A 89 13.68 3.58 5.32
C HIS A 89 12.13 3.52 5.36
N ASN A 90 11.49 4.32 6.23
CA ASN A 90 10.03 4.42 6.23
C ASN A 90 9.50 4.94 4.90
N ARG A 91 10.14 5.95 4.31
CA ARG A 91 9.75 6.51 3.02
C ARG A 91 9.85 5.49 1.88
N GLN A 92 10.90 4.69 1.88
CA GLN A 92 11.07 3.60 0.92
C GLN A 92 9.95 2.56 1.05
N ASN A 93 9.59 2.15 2.28
CA ASN A 93 8.45 1.27 2.51
C ASN A 93 7.11 1.89 2.06
N GLN A 94 6.93 3.20 2.21
CA GLN A 94 5.76 3.91 1.69
C GLN A 94 5.68 3.83 0.17
N TRP A 95 6.80 4.02 -0.54
CA TRP A 95 6.83 3.88 -2.01
C TRP A 95 6.57 2.45 -2.48
N ILE A 96 7.10 1.45 -1.76
CA ILE A 96 6.79 0.03 -2.03
C ILE A 96 5.28 -0.24 -1.87
N LEU A 97 4.62 0.34 -0.84
CA LEU A 97 3.17 0.25 -0.69
C LEU A 97 2.46 0.82 -1.93
N ALA A 98 2.87 2.01 -2.38
CA ALA A 98 2.25 2.66 -3.54
C ALA A 98 2.37 1.80 -4.81
N GLU A 99 3.54 1.21 -5.06
CA GLU A 99 3.80 0.31 -6.20
C GLU A 99 2.96 -0.98 -6.13
N VAL A 100 2.87 -1.60 -4.94
CA VAL A 100 2.08 -2.82 -4.75
C VAL A 100 0.59 -2.53 -4.91
N TYR A 101 0.10 -1.40 -4.40
CA TYR A 101 -1.29 -1.02 -4.58
C TYR A 101 -1.62 -0.73 -6.05
N GLU A 102 -0.75 -0.05 -6.80
CA GLU A 102 -0.91 0.14 -8.25
C GLU A 102 -0.99 -1.21 -8.98
N SER A 103 -0.15 -2.17 -8.59
CA SER A 103 -0.20 -3.52 -9.15
C SER A 103 -1.53 -4.24 -8.83
N PHE A 104 -2.12 -3.98 -7.66
CA PHE A 104 -3.45 -4.45 -7.29
C PHE A 104 -4.56 -3.78 -8.14
N GLU A 105 -4.45 -2.48 -8.42
CA GLU A 105 -5.36 -1.78 -9.32
C GLU A 105 -5.33 -2.38 -10.74
N ILE A 106 -4.13 -2.68 -11.25
CA ILE A 106 -3.94 -3.35 -12.55
C ILE A 106 -4.58 -4.74 -12.53
N PHE A 107 -4.33 -5.54 -11.48
CA PHE A 107 -4.94 -6.86 -11.29
C PHE A 107 -6.47 -6.79 -11.39
N LEU A 108 -7.11 -5.89 -10.65
CA LEU A 108 -8.56 -5.73 -10.66
C LEU A 108 -9.07 -5.28 -12.03
N THR A 109 -8.36 -4.37 -12.69
CA THR A 109 -8.72 -3.84 -14.01
C THR A 109 -8.66 -4.91 -15.09
N GLU A 110 -7.56 -5.69 -15.14
CA GLU A 110 -7.41 -6.79 -16.08
C GLU A 110 -8.45 -7.90 -15.84
N LEU A 111 -8.67 -8.26 -14.57
CA LEU A 111 -9.68 -9.24 -14.18
C LEU A 111 -11.09 -8.81 -14.61
N TYR A 112 -11.43 -7.54 -14.38
CA TYR A 112 -12.74 -6.98 -14.74
C TYR A 112 -12.96 -6.98 -16.26
N ALA A 113 -11.92 -6.70 -17.03
CA ALA A 113 -11.98 -6.76 -18.50
C ALA A 113 -12.20 -8.20 -19.00
N VAL A 114 -11.46 -9.17 -18.46
CA VAL A 114 -11.63 -10.61 -18.83
C VAL A 114 -13.02 -11.12 -18.48
N LEU A 115 -13.55 -10.76 -17.32
CA LEU A 115 -14.91 -11.15 -16.91
C LEU A 115 -15.99 -10.48 -17.78
N GLY A 116 -15.75 -9.27 -18.26
CA GLY A 116 -16.61 -8.60 -19.22
C GLY A 116 -16.63 -9.32 -20.57
N HIS A 117 -15.46 -9.63 -21.10
CA HIS A 117 -15.30 -10.38 -22.35
C HIS A 117 -15.95 -11.77 -22.28
N ALA A 118 -15.85 -12.45 -21.14
CA ALA A 118 -16.49 -13.74 -20.90
C ALA A 118 -18.00 -13.64 -20.58
N ASN A 119 -18.57 -12.42 -20.57
CA ASN A 119 -19.99 -12.17 -20.32
C ASN A 119 -20.52 -12.70 -18.98
N VAL A 120 -19.70 -12.61 -17.92
CA VAL A 120 -20.05 -13.09 -16.58
C VAL A 120 -21.07 -12.17 -15.86
N GLY A 121 -21.53 -11.10 -16.54
CA GLY A 121 -22.54 -10.18 -16.03
C GLY A 121 -22.02 -9.12 -15.06
N VAL A 122 -20.70 -8.92 -14.99
CA VAL A 122 -20.08 -7.89 -14.13
C VAL A 122 -20.18 -6.49 -14.72
N TRP A 123 -20.35 -6.37 -16.04
CA TRP A 123 -20.56 -5.10 -16.73
C TRP A 123 -22.04 -4.83 -16.92
N LYS A 124 -22.43 -3.57 -16.71
CA LYS A 124 -23.79 -3.11 -17.03
C LYS A 124 -23.88 -2.82 -18.52
N GLU A 125 -25.01 -3.16 -19.15
CA GLU A 125 -25.27 -2.86 -20.56
C GLU A 125 -25.04 -1.38 -20.91
N SER A 126 -25.40 -0.47 -20.00
CA SER A 126 -25.17 0.98 -20.16
C SER A 126 -23.69 1.40 -20.19
N GLU A 127 -22.78 0.51 -19.79
CA GLU A 127 -21.33 0.74 -19.78
C GLU A 127 -20.66 0.25 -21.08
N LEU A 128 -21.37 -0.55 -21.85
CA LEU A 128 -20.87 -1.10 -23.12
C LEU A 128 -21.26 -0.21 -24.30
N PRO A 129 -20.41 -0.11 -25.34
CA PRO A 129 -20.80 0.57 -26.58
C PRO A 129 -21.93 -0.19 -27.23
N LYS A 130 -22.86 0.57 -27.87
CA LYS A 130 -23.94 0.01 -28.70
C LYS A 130 -23.33 -0.53 -30.02
N ALA A 131 -22.67 -1.67 -29.96
CA ALA A 131 -22.11 -2.33 -31.11
C ALA A 131 -22.91 -3.59 -31.46
N SER A 132 -23.13 -3.82 -32.75
CA SER A 132 -23.73 -5.06 -33.23
C SER A 132 -22.64 -6.14 -33.35
N GLY A 133 -22.32 -6.81 -32.25
CA GLY A 133 -21.35 -7.91 -32.25
C GLY A 133 -20.65 -8.13 -30.91
N SER A 134 -19.92 -9.24 -30.79
CA SER A 134 -19.08 -9.54 -29.63
C SER A 134 -17.88 -8.59 -29.59
N LEU A 135 -17.69 -7.91 -28.46
CA LEU A 135 -16.54 -7.03 -28.25
C LEU A 135 -15.29 -7.89 -27.92
N SER A 136 -14.13 -7.47 -28.46
CA SER A 136 -12.85 -8.14 -28.14
C SER A 136 -12.37 -7.78 -26.73
N LEU A 137 -11.48 -8.59 -26.17
CA LEU A 137 -10.85 -8.32 -24.85
C LEU A 137 -10.16 -6.95 -24.81
N ASP A 138 -9.49 -6.55 -25.91
CA ASP A 138 -8.79 -5.26 -26.00
C ASP A 138 -9.77 -4.09 -25.83
N VAL A 139 -10.99 -4.20 -26.36
CA VAL A 139 -12.04 -3.18 -26.18
C VAL A 139 -12.42 -3.07 -24.70
N TYR A 140 -12.57 -4.18 -23.97
CA TYR A 140 -12.85 -4.13 -22.55
C TYR A 140 -11.70 -3.49 -21.75
N ILE A 141 -10.45 -3.79 -22.10
CA ILE A 141 -9.26 -3.18 -21.47
C ILE A 141 -9.26 -1.66 -21.72
N GLU A 142 -9.49 -1.24 -22.95
CA GLU A 142 -9.57 0.20 -23.30
C GLU A 142 -10.74 0.91 -22.61
N LEU A 143 -11.90 0.26 -22.49
CA LEU A 143 -13.05 0.81 -21.78
C LEU A 143 -12.78 1.00 -20.29
N THR A 144 -12.06 0.07 -19.63
CA THR A 144 -11.69 0.25 -18.21
C THR A 144 -10.79 1.44 -18.01
N LYS A 145 -9.82 1.66 -18.91
CA LYS A 145 -8.89 2.79 -18.86
C LYS A 145 -9.59 4.11 -19.20
N SER A 146 -10.30 4.17 -20.31
CA SER A 146 -10.94 5.40 -20.80
C SER A 146 -12.02 5.93 -19.86
N LYS A 147 -12.79 5.04 -19.22
CA LYS A 147 -13.83 5.39 -18.25
C LYS A 147 -13.30 5.62 -16.83
N ARG A 148 -11.99 5.49 -16.63
CA ARG A 148 -11.34 5.63 -15.30
C ARG A 148 -12.07 4.85 -14.22
N ILE A 149 -12.36 3.56 -14.50
CA ILE A 149 -13.08 2.70 -13.55
C ILE A 149 -12.19 2.46 -12.35
N THR A 150 -12.64 2.89 -11.18
CA THR A 150 -11.85 2.76 -9.94
C THR A 150 -11.89 1.33 -9.38
N PRO A 151 -10.84 0.88 -8.66
CA PRO A 151 -10.82 -0.41 -7.95
C PRO A 151 -12.07 -0.63 -7.11
N ARG A 152 -12.52 0.39 -6.38
CA ARG A 152 -13.73 0.34 -5.56
C ARG A 152 -14.98 0.04 -6.37
N LYS A 153 -15.14 0.65 -7.56
CA LYS A 153 -16.26 0.37 -8.45
C LYS A 153 -16.22 -1.08 -8.93
N ILE A 154 -15.04 -1.57 -9.32
CA ILE A 154 -14.83 -2.97 -9.74
C ILE A 154 -15.22 -3.93 -8.60
N MET A 155 -14.69 -3.72 -7.41
CA MET A 155 -15.01 -4.53 -6.23
C MET A 155 -16.51 -4.55 -5.94
N ASN A 156 -17.20 -3.40 -6.04
CA ASN A 156 -18.65 -3.33 -5.84
C ASN A 156 -19.42 -4.16 -6.88
N GLN A 157 -19.02 -4.11 -8.15
CA GLN A 157 -19.67 -4.88 -9.22
C GLN A 157 -19.40 -6.38 -9.07
N LEU A 158 -18.17 -6.77 -8.73
CA LEU A 158 -17.86 -8.18 -8.43
C LEU A 158 -18.71 -8.73 -7.28
N SER A 159 -18.88 -7.96 -6.20
CA SER A 159 -19.69 -8.37 -5.05
C SER A 159 -21.19 -8.47 -5.36
N GLN A 160 -21.69 -7.69 -6.33
CA GLN A 160 -23.09 -7.80 -6.78
C GLN A 160 -23.35 -9.09 -7.53
N VAL A 161 -22.36 -9.58 -8.28
CA VAL A 161 -22.49 -10.76 -9.15
C VAL A 161 -22.04 -12.04 -8.47
N ILE A 162 -21.15 -11.96 -7.46
CA ILE A 162 -20.55 -13.09 -6.77
C ILE A 162 -21.04 -13.15 -5.31
N PRO A 163 -22.07 -13.95 -4.97
CA PRO A 163 -22.68 -13.94 -3.63
C PRO A 163 -21.71 -14.32 -2.51
N ASN A 164 -20.78 -15.27 -2.75
CA ASN A 164 -19.80 -15.69 -1.76
C ASN A 164 -18.81 -14.55 -1.43
N LEU A 165 -18.40 -13.77 -2.43
CA LEU A 165 -17.56 -12.60 -2.24
C LEU A 165 -18.30 -11.54 -1.40
N LYS A 166 -19.57 -11.24 -1.74
CA LYS A 166 -20.41 -10.31 -0.96
C LYS A 166 -20.52 -10.75 0.50
N LYS A 167 -20.74 -12.05 0.75
CA LYS A 167 -20.83 -12.62 2.10
C LYS A 167 -19.52 -12.46 2.88
N ALA A 168 -18.36 -12.69 2.25
CA ALA A 168 -17.07 -12.52 2.90
C ALA A 168 -16.76 -11.05 3.20
N GLU A 169 -17.06 -10.15 2.26
CA GLU A 169 -16.86 -8.71 2.41
C GLU A 169 -17.78 -8.06 3.45
N SER A 170 -18.92 -8.67 3.77
CA SER A 170 -19.83 -8.19 4.82
C SER A 170 -19.44 -8.61 6.24
N ARG A 171 -18.39 -9.40 6.40
CA ARG A 171 -17.96 -9.97 7.68
C ARG A 171 -16.53 -9.59 8.00
N ASN A 172 -16.18 -9.67 9.29
CA ASN A 172 -14.80 -9.50 9.77
C ASN A 172 -14.03 -10.82 9.69
N CYS A 173 -13.92 -11.39 8.48
CA CYS A 173 -13.32 -12.71 8.26
C CYS A 173 -11.80 -12.72 8.30
N PHE A 174 -11.15 -11.59 8.01
CA PHE A 174 -9.71 -11.50 7.88
C PHE A 174 -9.10 -10.94 9.18
N LYS A 175 -8.51 -11.80 10.03
CA LYS A 175 -7.90 -11.36 11.32
C LYS A 175 -8.85 -10.47 12.14
N ASN A 176 -10.14 -10.78 12.16
CA ASN A 176 -11.21 -9.99 12.79
C ASN A 176 -11.44 -8.59 12.20
N ILE A 177 -10.97 -8.34 10.97
CA ILE A 177 -11.15 -7.07 10.26
C ILE A 177 -12.02 -7.29 9.03
N ASN A 178 -12.81 -6.29 8.70
CA ASN A 178 -13.50 -6.24 7.43
C ASN A 178 -12.48 -5.98 6.30
N ILE A 179 -12.43 -6.87 5.32
CA ILE A 179 -11.46 -6.79 4.23
C ILE A 179 -11.65 -5.55 3.36
N ARG A 180 -12.89 -5.11 3.15
CA ARG A 180 -13.21 -3.89 2.38
C ARG A 180 -12.69 -2.64 3.08
N PHE A 181 -12.85 -2.59 4.41
CA PHE A 181 -12.30 -1.53 5.22
C PHE A 181 -10.77 -1.50 5.12
N ALA A 182 -10.11 -2.66 5.28
CA ALA A 182 -8.66 -2.75 5.21
C ALA A 182 -8.11 -2.28 3.86
N ILE A 183 -8.74 -2.68 2.73
CA ILE A 183 -8.35 -2.23 1.40
C ILE A 183 -8.60 -0.72 1.22
N SER A 184 -9.72 -0.19 1.75
CA SER A 184 -9.98 1.26 1.71
C SER A 184 -8.96 2.07 2.52
N VAL A 185 -8.46 1.54 3.66
CA VAL A 185 -7.34 2.15 4.40
C VAL A 185 -6.09 2.19 3.52
N ILE A 186 -5.73 1.08 2.87
CA ILE A 186 -4.54 0.97 2.02
C ILE A 186 -4.63 1.93 0.82
N GLU A 187 -5.79 2.02 0.16
CA GLU A 187 -6.07 2.97 -0.93
C GLU A 187 -5.82 4.41 -0.49
N ASN A 188 -6.37 4.77 0.67
CA ASN A 188 -6.19 6.12 1.22
C ASN A 188 -4.76 6.38 1.68
N PHE A 189 -4.06 5.39 2.24
CA PHE A 189 -2.64 5.50 2.55
C PHE A 189 -1.80 5.76 1.30
N ARG A 190 -2.04 4.99 0.21
CA ARG A 190 -1.39 5.24 -1.08
C ARG A 190 -1.61 6.68 -1.56
N HIS A 191 -2.85 7.16 -1.48
CA HIS A 191 -3.17 8.53 -1.87
C HIS A 191 -2.40 9.57 -1.03
N LEU A 192 -2.38 9.41 0.29
CA LEU A 192 -1.64 10.30 1.19
C LEU A 192 -0.12 10.23 0.96
N ILE A 193 0.43 9.04 0.73
CA ILE A 193 1.86 8.85 0.45
C ILE A 193 2.28 9.63 -0.81
N VAL A 194 1.49 9.51 -1.88
CA VAL A 194 1.81 10.12 -3.17
C VAL A 194 1.61 11.65 -3.13
N HIS A 195 0.56 12.14 -2.47
CA HIS A 195 0.16 13.54 -2.57
C HIS A 195 0.42 14.40 -1.32
N LYS A 196 0.57 13.77 -0.14
CA LYS A 196 0.71 14.46 1.16
C LYS A 196 1.86 13.91 2.00
N HIS A 197 2.85 13.29 1.37
CA HIS A 197 4.02 12.75 2.06
C HIS A 197 3.70 11.74 3.19
N GLY A 198 2.51 11.12 3.15
CA GLY A 198 2.06 10.15 4.15
C GLY A 198 1.54 10.78 5.44
N GLU A 199 1.17 12.05 5.44
CA GLU A 199 0.60 12.74 6.60
C GLU A 199 -0.92 12.73 6.59
N ILE A 200 -1.53 12.48 7.77
CA ILE A 200 -2.97 12.55 8.03
C ILE A 200 -3.23 13.84 8.83
N GLU A 201 -3.77 14.86 8.19
CA GLU A 201 -4.04 16.16 8.82
C GLU A 201 -5.08 16.07 9.95
N ASN A 202 -6.14 15.28 9.72
CA ASN A 202 -7.23 15.06 10.70
C ASN A 202 -7.58 13.57 10.70
N LYS A 203 -7.25 12.90 11.79
CA LYS A 203 -7.40 11.45 11.94
C LYS A 203 -8.87 11.03 12.01
N GLU A 204 -9.71 11.76 12.74
CA GLU A 204 -11.14 11.46 12.89
C GLU A 204 -11.85 11.57 11.53
N ALA A 205 -11.60 12.66 10.80
CA ALA A 205 -12.13 12.85 9.45
C ALA A 205 -11.63 11.77 8.49
N PHE A 206 -10.37 11.36 8.61
CA PHE A 206 -9.79 10.27 7.82
C PHE A 206 -10.51 8.94 8.08
N VAL A 207 -10.72 8.57 9.34
CA VAL A 207 -11.42 7.35 9.72
C VAL A 207 -12.85 7.34 9.18
N GLN A 208 -13.60 8.42 9.37
CA GLN A 208 -14.97 8.54 8.87
C GLN A 208 -15.04 8.45 7.33
N LYS A 209 -14.06 9.05 6.64
CA LYS A 209 -13.92 8.94 5.19
C LYS A 209 -13.73 7.48 4.79
N VAL A 210 -12.78 6.77 5.39
CA VAL A 210 -12.48 5.36 5.07
C VAL A 210 -13.67 4.45 5.35
N ILE A 211 -14.37 4.64 6.48
CA ILE A 211 -15.60 3.91 6.81
C ILE A 211 -16.65 4.10 5.72
N LYS A 212 -16.92 5.33 5.33
CA LYS A 212 -17.88 5.65 4.26
C LYS A 212 -17.49 5.01 2.93
N GLU A 213 -16.22 5.05 2.60
CA GLU A 213 -15.67 4.54 1.34
C GLU A 213 -15.59 3.02 1.28
N SER A 214 -15.51 2.32 2.42
CA SER A 214 -15.54 0.86 2.46
C SER A 214 -16.90 0.26 2.07
N GLY A 215 -17.93 1.10 1.89
CA GLY A 215 -19.25 0.70 1.39
C GLY A 215 -20.15 0.04 2.43
N GLY A 216 -19.75 0.06 3.70
CA GLY A 216 -20.49 -0.57 4.78
C GLY A 216 -21.02 0.43 5.80
N SER A 217 -22.23 0.17 6.29
CA SER A 217 -22.62 0.59 7.63
C SER A 217 -21.85 -0.31 8.60
N LEU A 218 -20.60 0.06 8.89
CA LEU A 218 -19.83 -0.64 9.93
C LEU A 218 -20.51 -0.36 11.27
N PRO A 219 -20.76 -1.38 12.12
CA PRO A 219 -21.38 -1.18 13.40
C PRO A 219 -20.58 -0.17 14.23
N LYS A 220 -21.24 0.84 14.80
CA LYS A 220 -20.59 1.87 15.66
C LYS A 220 -19.80 1.24 16.81
N GLU A 221 -20.24 0.11 17.30
CA GLU A 221 -19.57 -0.67 18.34
C GLU A 221 -18.16 -1.17 17.94
N GLN A 222 -17.86 -1.18 16.65
CA GLN A 222 -16.54 -1.59 16.12
C GLN A 222 -15.64 -0.41 15.77
N GLU A 223 -16.08 0.84 15.96
CA GLU A 223 -15.30 2.02 15.60
C GLU A 223 -13.95 2.07 16.33
N VAL A 224 -13.89 1.69 17.59
CA VAL A 224 -12.64 1.58 18.37
C VAL A 224 -11.67 0.59 17.72
N PHE A 225 -12.20 -0.50 17.18
CA PHE A 225 -11.39 -1.51 16.50
C PHE A 225 -10.81 -0.99 15.19
N TYR A 226 -11.60 -0.25 14.41
CA TYR A 226 -11.13 0.37 13.17
C TYR A 226 -10.11 1.48 13.40
N LEU A 227 -10.31 2.27 14.46
CA LEU A 227 -9.33 3.24 14.93
C LEU A 227 -8.00 2.56 15.28
N SER A 228 -8.04 1.48 16.06
CA SER A 228 -6.84 0.74 16.44
C SER A 228 -6.10 0.11 15.25
N PHE A 229 -6.84 -0.31 14.22
CA PHE A 229 -6.23 -0.80 12.99
C PHE A 229 -5.47 0.30 12.24
N ILE A 230 -6.04 1.49 12.13
CA ILE A 230 -5.35 2.63 11.51
C ILE A 230 -4.14 3.05 12.36
N ASP A 231 -4.30 3.13 13.69
CA ASP A 231 -3.23 3.47 14.63
C ASP A 231 -2.05 2.51 14.58
N TYR A 232 -2.31 1.25 14.26
CA TYR A 232 -1.25 0.28 14.05
C TYR A 232 -0.25 0.72 12.96
N TYR A 233 -0.72 1.46 11.96
CA TYR A 233 0.09 1.97 10.84
C TYR A 233 0.58 3.40 11.03
N LEU A 234 0.34 4.04 12.16
CA LEU A 234 0.82 5.39 12.43
C LEU A 234 2.09 5.39 13.30
N GLY A 235 2.84 6.46 13.23
CA GLY A 235 4.01 6.71 14.05
C GLY A 235 3.65 7.03 15.51
N LYS A 236 4.62 7.57 16.25
CA LYS A 236 4.46 8.01 17.65
C LYS A 236 5.05 9.40 17.84
N GLY A 237 4.62 10.10 18.91
CA GLY A 237 5.12 11.43 19.24
C GLY A 237 4.87 12.42 18.10
N MET A 238 5.90 13.12 17.66
CA MET A 238 5.81 14.10 16.57
C MET A 238 5.41 13.49 15.22
N TYR A 239 5.50 12.16 15.05
CA TYR A 239 5.09 11.42 13.84
C TYR A 239 3.77 10.69 14.02
N SER A 240 2.97 11.01 15.05
CA SER A 240 1.69 10.32 15.34
C SER A 240 0.67 10.40 14.21
N ASN A 241 0.79 11.38 13.32
CA ASN A 241 -0.06 11.57 12.15
C ASN A 241 0.57 11.06 10.83
N HIS A 242 1.76 10.45 10.89
CA HIS A 242 2.45 9.97 9.70
C HIS A 242 2.31 8.46 9.55
N ILE A 243 2.10 8.01 8.33
CA ILE A 243 2.08 6.59 7.97
C ILE A 243 3.46 6.00 8.23
N HIS A 244 3.51 4.97 9.08
CA HIS A 244 4.72 4.33 9.56
C HIS A 244 4.69 2.83 9.25
N LEU A 245 5.52 2.40 8.31
CA LEU A 245 5.52 1.04 7.76
C LEU A 245 6.71 0.18 8.20
N LEU A 246 7.55 0.70 9.09
CA LEU A 246 8.66 -0.05 9.66
C LEU A 246 8.18 -1.19 10.57
N LYS A 247 9.06 -2.14 10.83
CA LYS A 247 8.80 -3.25 11.74
C LYS A 247 8.48 -2.74 13.16
N ARG A 248 7.59 -3.43 13.84
CA ARG A 248 7.24 -3.20 15.23
C ARG A 248 7.65 -4.41 16.07
N PRO A 249 8.29 -4.22 17.24
CA PRO A 249 8.52 -5.31 18.17
C PRO A 249 7.21 -6.01 18.54
N SER A 250 7.24 -7.33 18.68
CA SER A 250 6.15 -8.08 19.27
C SER A 250 6.07 -7.78 20.76
N ASN A 251 4.84 -7.61 21.28
CA ASN A 251 4.62 -7.53 22.73
C ASN A 251 4.47 -8.92 23.36
N ILE A 252 4.59 -10.00 22.56
CA ILE A 252 4.52 -11.37 23.05
C ILE A 252 5.91 -11.72 23.59
N ASP A 253 5.94 -12.18 24.81
CA ASP A 253 7.16 -12.69 25.44
C ASP A 253 7.53 -14.02 24.77
N LEU A 254 8.51 -13.96 23.89
CA LEU A 254 9.03 -15.10 23.14
C LEU A 254 10.52 -15.27 23.41
N PRO A 255 11.03 -16.51 23.44
CA PRO A 255 12.47 -16.78 23.62
C PRO A 255 13.35 -16.12 22.55
N ILE A 256 12.76 -15.75 21.41
CA ILE A 256 13.41 -15.09 20.29
C ILE A 256 12.70 -13.77 20.01
N PRO A 257 13.42 -12.65 19.82
CA PRO A 257 12.82 -11.38 19.46
C PRO A 257 11.98 -11.48 18.20
N ALA A 258 10.68 -11.28 18.32
CA ALA A 258 9.76 -11.29 17.19
C ALA A 258 9.36 -9.86 16.81
N HIS A 259 9.16 -9.64 15.51
CA HIS A 259 8.76 -8.36 14.98
C HIS A 259 7.59 -8.53 14.03
N TYR A 260 6.60 -7.65 14.12
CA TYR A 260 5.55 -7.51 13.13
C TYR A 260 6.00 -6.59 12.00
N SER A 261 5.82 -7.01 10.77
CA SER A 261 6.14 -6.20 9.59
C SER A 261 4.86 -5.58 9.03
N ARG A 262 4.63 -4.29 9.29
CA ARG A 262 3.46 -3.55 8.82
C ARG A 262 3.29 -3.60 7.30
N ILE A 263 4.38 -3.48 6.55
CA ILE A 263 4.32 -3.54 5.08
C ILE A 263 3.93 -4.94 4.59
N LYS A 264 4.38 -6.01 5.24
CA LYS A 264 3.97 -7.37 4.90
C LYS A 264 2.50 -7.64 5.21
N ASP A 265 1.97 -7.08 6.30
CA ASP A 265 0.54 -7.17 6.59
C ASP A 265 -0.30 -6.58 5.46
N ILE A 266 0.14 -5.47 4.86
CA ILE A 266 -0.50 -4.87 3.67
C ILE A 266 -0.45 -5.82 2.48
N PHE A 267 0.72 -6.43 2.19
CA PHE A 267 0.85 -7.41 1.11
C PHE A 267 -0.10 -8.59 1.30
N ILE A 268 -0.18 -9.12 2.53
CA ILE A 268 -1.07 -10.23 2.87
C ILE A 268 -2.53 -9.86 2.65
N ILE A 269 -2.96 -8.64 3.03
CA ILE A 269 -4.34 -8.17 2.83
C ILE A 269 -4.69 -8.17 1.35
N LEU A 270 -3.87 -7.57 0.51
CA LEU A 270 -4.12 -7.45 -0.93
C LEU A 270 -4.07 -8.81 -1.65
N LEU A 271 -3.07 -9.65 -1.31
CA LEU A 271 -2.96 -11.02 -1.85
C LEU A 271 -4.15 -11.88 -1.44
N SER A 272 -4.53 -11.87 -0.15
CA SER A 272 -5.66 -12.66 0.35
C SER A 272 -6.96 -12.30 -0.36
N TYR A 273 -7.20 -11.01 -0.61
CA TYR A 273 -8.37 -10.57 -1.37
C TYR A 273 -8.30 -11.04 -2.82
N ALA A 274 -7.16 -10.85 -3.51
CA ALA A 274 -6.99 -11.23 -4.91
C ALA A 274 -7.21 -12.74 -5.11
N HIS A 275 -6.59 -13.57 -4.27
CA HIS A 275 -6.76 -15.02 -4.31
C HIS A 275 -8.21 -15.43 -4.06
N TYR A 276 -8.87 -14.83 -3.05
CA TYR A 276 -10.25 -15.16 -2.72
C TYR A 276 -11.24 -14.77 -3.82
N VAL A 277 -11.04 -13.62 -4.46
CA VAL A 277 -11.85 -13.19 -5.62
C VAL A 277 -11.73 -14.20 -6.75
N VAL A 278 -10.51 -14.60 -7.10
CA VAL A 278 -10.27 -15.59 -8.17
C VAL A 278 -10.90 -16.93 -7.81
N GLU A 279 -10.74 -17.41 -6.57
CA GLU A 279 -11.37 -18.64 -6.09
C GLU A 279 -12.91 -18.60 -6.22
N CYS A 280 -13.54 -17.48 -5.83
CA CYS A 280 -14.99 -17.31 -5.94
C CYS A 280 -15.47 -17.29 -7.40
N ILE A 281 -14.70 -16.69 -8.31
CA ILE A 281 -15.01 -16.67 -9.74
C ILE A 281 -14.95 -18.08 -10.32
N LEU A 282 -13.86 -18.80 -10.07
CA LEU A 282 -13.64 -20.13 -10.62
C LEU A 282 -14.64 -21.18 -10.07
N LYS A 283 -15.03 -21.07 -8.78
CA LYS A 283 -16.07 -21.91 -8.20
C LYS A 283 -17.46 -21.64 -8.78
N LYS A 284 -17.76 -20.40 -9.20
CA LYS A 284 -19.04 -20.07 -9.84
C LYS A 284 -19.18 -20.68 -11.23
N GLU A 285 -18.07 -20.89 -11.94
CA GLU A 285 -18.07 -21.49 -13.28
C GLU A 285 -18.10 -23.02 -13.26
N ALA A 286 -17.75 -23.63 -12.13
CA ALA A 286 -17.80 -25.09 -11.96
C ALA A 286 -19.22 -25.62 -11.62
N ILE A 287 -20.22 -24.71 -11.54
CA ILE A 287 -21.66 -25.02 -11.36
C ILE A 287 -22.39 -24.69 -12.65
#